data_9cd3dae08ff5c7d83cd5cfc3a7f971cd
#
_entry.id   9cd3dae08ff5c7d83cd5cfc3a7f971cd
#
_cell.length_a   1.000
_cell.length_b   1.000
_cell.length_c   1.000
_cell.angle_alpha   90.00
_cell.angle_beta   90.00
_cell.angle_gamma   90.00
#
_symmetry.space_group_name_H-M   'P 1'
#
loop_
_entity.id
_entity.type
_entity.pdbx_description
1 polymer ?
#
loop_
_entity_poly.entity_id
_entity_poly.type
_entity_poly.pdbx_seq_one_letter_code
_entity_poly.pdbx_strand_id
1 'polypeptide(L)'
;MATVRVIDTASSGAELPIIEENGQARAVLWPGNGARFRSFQLISLLEGGSTRQLSHASDCVYYVIAGEGEIIDLATGEASALVEGAMVHIDAGDSYRLRSSKGAKLVGGPCPPDPELYAALATTEGAD
;
A
#
# COMPACT_ATOMS: atom_id res chain seq x y z
N MET A 1 -27.15 2.77 -12.83
CA MET A 1 -26.05 2.56 -11.87
C MET A 1 -24.72 2.50 -12.60
N ALA A 2 -23.76 3.28 -12.15
CA ALA A 2 -22.44 3.29 -12.78
C ALA A 2 -21.65 2.06 -12.35
N THR A 3 -21.18 1.31 -13.34
CA THR A 3 -20.33 0.16 -13.10
C THR A 3 -18.85 0.50 -13.40
N VAL A 4 -18.63 1.66 -14.01
CA VAL A 4 -17.27 2.17 -14.26
C VAL A 4 -17.15 3.49 -13.51
N ARG A 5 -16.11 3.59 -12.69
CA ARG A 5 -15.90 4.77 -11.87
C ARG A 5 -14.45 5.21 -11.98
N VAL A 6 -14.24 6.52 -11.94
CA VAL A 6 -12.91 7.09 -11.89
C VAL A 6 -12.70 7.66 -10.49
N ILE A 7 -11.63 7.26 -9.85
CA ILE A 7 -11.29 7.72 -8.51
C ILE A 7 -10.08 8.65 -8.61
N ASP A 8 -10.28 9.88 -8.15
CA ASP A 8 -9.17 10.85 -8.08
C ASP A 8 -8.38 10.58 -6.80
N THR A 9 -7.22 9.97 -6.96
CA THR A 9 -6.41 9.59 -5.80
C THR A 9 -5.77 10.79 -5.09
N ALA A 10 -5.79 11.96 -5.72
CA ALA A 10 -5.28 13.18 -5.08
C ALA A 10 -6.26 13.73 -4.06
N SER A 11 -7.56 13.52 -4.27
CA SER A 11 -8.60 14.07 -3.40
C SER A 11 -9.40 13.03 -2.66
N SER A 12 -9.29 11.77 -3.04
CA SER A 12 -10.07 10.67 -2.44
C SER A 12 -9.14 9.72 -1.69
N GLY A 13 -9.73 8.93 -0.84
CA GLY A 13 -9.02 7.91 -0.11
C GLY A 13 -9.04 8.12 1.38
N ALA A 14 -8.67 7.08 2.10
CA ALA A 14 -8.61 7.11 3.56
C ALA A 14 -7.20 6.81 4.00
N GLU A 15 -6.69 7.58 4.96
CA GLU A 15 -5.33 7.41 5.44
C GLU A 15 -5.13 6.04 6.09
N LEU A 16 -4.06 5.37 5.69
CA LEU A 16 -3.67 4.08 6.26
C LEU A 16 -2.52 4.27 7.24
N PRO A 17 -2.62 3.71 8.44
CA PRO A 17 -1.58 3.87 9.46
C PRO A 17 -0.43 2.86 9.28
N ILE A 18 0.16 2.82 8.10
CA ILE A 18 1.25 1.90 7.78
C ILE A 18 2.61 2.58 7.62
N ILE A 19 2.64 3.89 7.75
CA ILE A 19 3.89 4.65 7.63
C ILE A 19 4.54 4.78 9.00
N GLU A 20 5.82 4.47 9.06
CA GLU A 20 6.62 4.65 10.28
C GLU A 20 7.29 6.01 10.30
N GLU A 21 7.90 6.40 9.18
CA GLU A 21 8.58 7.69 9.07
C GLU A 21 8.36 8.33 7.70
N ASN A 22 8.24 9.62 7.68
CA ASN A 22 8.28 10.50 6.51
C ASN A 22 7.55 9.97 5.28
N GLY A 23 6.25 9.93 5.35
CA GLY A 23 5.47 9.49 4.23
C GLY A 23 3.99 9.53 4.51
N GLN A 24 3.22 9.10 3.53
CA GLN A 24 1.79 9.01 3.62
C GLN A 24 1.32 7.79 2.85
N ALA A 25 0.32 7.12 3.36
CA ALA A 25 -0.34 6.02 2.66
C ALA A 25 -1.83 6.20 2.76
N ARG A 26 -2.53 5.96 1.65
CA ARG A 26 -3.98 6.05 1.60
C ARG A 26 -4.57 4.86 0.87
N ALA A 27 -5.67 4.34 1.39
CA ALA A 27 -6.47 3.37 0.66
C ALA A 27 -7.26 4.16 -0.38
N VAL A 28 -7.10 3.81 -1.65
CA VAL A 28 -7.78 4.52 -2.74
C VAL A 28 -8.84 3.66 -3.41
N LEU A 29 -8.72 2.36 -3.29
CA LEU A 29 -9.72 1.42 -3.77
C LEU A 29 -9.74 0.24 -2.79
N TRP A 30 -10.85 0.08 -2.05
CA TRP A 30 -10.96 -0.96 -1.03
C TRP A 30 -12.45 -1.22 -0.77
N PRO A 31 -12.80 -2.22 0.06
CA PRO A 31 -14.22 -2.52 0.31
C PRO A 31 -15.03 -1.32 0.78
N GLY A 32 -14.43 -0.39 1.50
CA GLY A 32 -15.12 0.81 1.97
C GLY A 32 -15.63 1.70 0.86
N ASN A 33 -15.03 1.66 -0.32
CA ASN A 33 -15.54 2.40 -1.47
C ASN A 33 -16.01 1.49 -2.61
N GLY A 34 -16.31 0.23 -2.30
CA GLY A 34 -17.01 -0.66 -3.21
C GLY A 34 -16.21 -1.73 -3.92
N ALA A 35 -14.91 -1.84 -3.66
CA ALA A 35 -14.09 -2.87 -4.29
C ALA A 35 -14.10 -4.13 -3.43
N ARG A 36 -14.75 -5.20 -3.94
CA ARG A 36 -14.90 -6.44 -3.16
C ARG A 36 -13.68 -7.33 -3.17
N PHE A 37 -13.00 -7.41 -4.30
CA PHE A 37 -11.95 -8.41 -4.51
C PHE A 37 -10.57 -7.81 -4.70
N ARG A 38 -10.47 -6.50 -4.70
CA ARG A 38 -9.22 -5.78 -4.92
C ARG A 38 -9.06 -4.69 -3.89
N SER A 39 -7.83 -4.41 -3.58
CA SER A 39 -7.52 -3.24 -2.80
C SER A 39 -6.26 -2.59 -3.36
N PHE A 40 -6.29 -1.27 -3.43
CA PHE A 40 -5.14 -0.49 -3.86
C PHE A 40 -4.91 0.63 -2.88
N GLN A 41 -3.67 0.81 -2.53
CA GLN A 41 -3.22 1.90 -1.69
C GLN A 41 -2.16 2.67 -2.45
N LEU A 42 -2.13 3.96 -2.21
CA LEU A 42 -1.13 4.85 -2.77
C LEU A 42 -0.16 5.17 -1.64
N ILE A 43 1.08 4.77 -1.79
CA ILE A 43 2.12 4.99 -0.79
C ILE A 43 3.08 6.03 -1.33
N SER A 44 3.25 7.12 -0.59
CA SER A 44 4.20 8.18 -0.94
C SER A 44 5.23 8.27 0.17
N LEU A 45 6.43 7.80 -0.11
CA LEU A 45 7.55 7.92 0.82
C LEU A 45 8.36 9.15 0.45
N LEU A 46 8.63 9.99 1.43
CA LEU A 46 9.49 11.14 1.25
C LEU A 46 10.94 10.71 1.50
N GLU A 47 11.87 11.64 1.40
CA GLU A 47 13.27 11.37 1.71
C GLU A 47 13.38 10.81 3.13
N GLY A 48 13.98 9.64 3.25
CA GLY A 48 14.09 8.95 4.53
C GLY A 48 12.82 8.26 5.00
N GLY A 49 11.83 8.13 4.12
CA GLY A 49 10.55 7.54 4.48
C GLY A 49 10.58 6.03 4.57
N SER A 50 9.72 5.48 5.42
CA SER A 50 9.60 4.03 5.57
C SER A 50 8.21 3.63 6.06
N THR A 51 7.82 2.41 5.70
CA THR A 51 6.61 1.81 6.26
C THR A 51 6.96 1.06 7.53
N ARG A 52 5.94 0.70 8.27
CA ARG A 52 6.05 -0.26 9.35
C ARG A 52 6.31 -1.64 8.73
N GLN A 53 6.55 -2.63 9.57
CA GLN A 53 6.59 -4.02 9.14
C GLN A 53 5.18 -4.43 8.71
N LEU A 54 5.06 -4.97 7.52
CA LEU A 54 3.77 -5.34 6.94
C LEU A 54 3.73 -6.82 6.57
N SER A 55 2.55 -7.39 6.66
CA SER A 55 2.27 -8.76 6.23
C SER A 55 0.78 -8.84 5.96
N HIS A 56 0.38 -9.61 4.97
CA HIS A 56 -1.02 -9.69 4.58
C HIS A 56 -1.47 -11.14 4.43
N ALA A 57 -2.76 -11.36 4.63
CA ALA A 57 -3.36 -12.68 4.48
C ALA A 57 -3.48 -13.13 3.02
N SER A 58 -3.31 -12.20 2.07
CA SER A 58 -3.39 -12.49 0.65
C SER A 58 -2.16 -11.99 -0.07
N ASP A 59 -1.95 -12.44 -1.30
CA ASP A 59 -0.84 -11.96 -2.12
C ASP A 59 -0.97 -10.47 -2.34
N CYS A 60 0.16 -9.79 -2.37
CA CYS A 60 0.22 -8.34 -2.49
C CYS A 60 1.13 -7.97 -3.65
N VAL A 61 0.70 -6.99 -4.44
CA VAL A 61 1.48 -6.50 -5.57
C VAL A 61 1.58 -4.99 -5.50
N TYR A 62 2.77 -4.46 -5.74
CA TYR A 62 2.98 -3.03 -5.88
C TYR A 62 3.63 -2.72 -7.21
N TYR A 63 3.34 -1.53 -7.71
CA TYR A 63 4.00 -0.97 -8.87
C TYR A 63 4.64 0.37 -8.47
N VAL A 64 5.90 0.57 -8.83
CA VAL A 64 6.61 1.81 -8.51
C VAL A 64 6.29 2.85 -9.59
N ILE A 65 5.52 3.87 -9.20
CA ILE A 65 5.08 4.93 -10.12
C ILE A 65 6.21 5.92 -10.37
N ALA A 66 6.96 6.24 -9.32
CA ALA A 66 8.00 7.28 -9.40
C ALA A 66 9.02 7.08 -8.29
N GLY A 67 10.20 7.59 -8.52
CA GLY A 67 11.26 7.60 -7.52
C GLY A 67 11.99 6.28 -7.41
N GLU A 68 12.65 6.09 -6.28
CA GLU A 68 13.40 4.87 -6.01
C GLU A 68 13.42 4.55 -4.52
N GLY A 69 13.52 3.28 -4.20
CA GLY A 69 13.54 2.83 -2.82
C GLY A 69 13.99 1.39 -2.74
N GLU A 70 13.59 0.74 -1.66
CA GLU A 70 13.91 -0.65 -1.40
C GLU A 70 12.74 -1.35 -0.75
N ILE A 71 12.63 -2.67 -1.02
CA ILE A 71 11.78 -3.53 -0.24
C ILE A 71 12.67 -4.51 0.51
N ILE A 72 12.39 -4.70 1.78
CA ILE A 72 13.15 -5.59 2.64
C ILE A 72 12.31 -6.81 2.94
N ASP A 73 12.85 -7.99 2.61
CA ASP A 73 12.23 -9.26 2.99
C ASP A 73 12.66 -9.52 4.44
N LEU A 74 11.71 -9.43 5.36
CA LEU A 74 12.04 -9.52 6.79
C LEU A 74 12.41 -10.93 7.23
N ALA A 75 12.07 -11.94 6.45
CA ALA A 75 12.46 -13.32 6.77
C ALA A 75 13.95 -13.55 6.51
N THR A 76 14.49 -12.93 5.48
CA THR A 76 15.88 -13.13 5.08
C THR A 76 16.77 -11.93 5.36
N GLY A 77 16.19 -10.75 5.52
CA GLY A 77 16.92 -9.49 5.66
C GLY A 77 17.41 -8.94 4.33
N GLU A 78 17.09 -9.59 3.21
CA GLU A 78 17.49 -9.11 1.89
C GLU A 78 16.72 -7.87 1.48
N ALA A 79 17.46 -6.90 0.95
CA ALA A 79 16.86 -5.68 0.40
C ALA A 79 16.98 -5.72 -1.12
N SER A 80 15.87 -5.44 -1.80
CA SER A 80 15.85 -5.36 -3.26
C SER A 80 15.53 -3.94 -3.69
N ALA A 81 16.24 -3.45 -4.69
CA ALA A 81 16.04 -2.10 -5.18
C ALA A 81 14.71 -1.96 -5.90
N LEU A 82 14.07 -0.83 -5.66
CA LEU A 82 12.82 -0.44 -6.33
C LEU A 82 13.09 0.81 -7.13
N VAL A 83 12.81 0.76 -8.43
CA VAL A 83 12.96 1.92 -9.31
C VAL A 83 11.66 2.10 -10.08
N GLU A 84 11.47 3.27 -10.66
CA GLU A 84 10.29 3.55 -11.46
C GLU A 84 10.08 2.45 -12.50
N GLY A 85 8.87 1.91 -12.56
CA GLY A 85 8.52 0.82 -13.46
C GLY A 85 8.67 -0.58 -12.88
N ALA A 86 9.23 -0.71 -11.68
CA ALA A 86 9.38 -2.03 -11.05
C ALA A 86 8.04 -2.52 -10.50
N MET A 87 7.85 -3.82 -10.57
CA MET A 87 6.71 -4.48 -9.91
C MET A 87 7.25 -5.40 -8.83
N VAL A 88 6.50 -5.48 -7.73
CA VAL A 88 6.85 -6.33 -6.59
C VAL A 88 5.71 -7.28 -6.32
N HIS A 89 6.02 -8.55 -6.17
CA HIS A 89 5.04 -9.55 -5.74
C HIS A 89 5.46 -10.07 -4.37
N ILE A 90 4.52 -10.06 -3.45
CA ILE A 90 4.74 -10.54 -2.08
C ILE A 90 3.72 -11.64 -1.81
N ASP A 91 4.22 -12.83 -1.49
CA ASP A 91 3.35 -13.96 -1.19
C ASP A 91 2.59 -13.74 0.12
N ALA A 92 1.39 -14.29 0.17
CA ALA A 92 0.57 -14.21 1.38
C ALA A 92 1.36 -14.70 2.58
N GLY A 93 1.32 -13.92 3.65
CA GLY A 93 1.99 -14.26 4.91
C GLY A 93 3.43 -13.77 5.03
N ASP A 94 4.06 -13.39 3.93
CA ASP A 94 5.43 -12.89 4.00
C ASP A 94 5.48 -11.48 4.58
N SER A 95 6.46 -11.24 5.42
CA SER A 95 6.64 -9.94 6.07
C SER A 95 7.64 -9.10 5.31
N TYR A 96 7.34 -7.82 5.18
CA TYR A 96 8.18 -6.92 4.41
C TYR A 96 8.11 -5.50 4.97
N ARG A 97 9.03 -4.67 4.51
CA ARG A 97 9.05 -3.24 4.80
C ARG A 97 9.51 -2.50 3.56
N LEU A 98 8.90 -1.35 3.30
CA LEU A 98 9.30 -0.45 2.22
C LEU A 98 10.02 0.74 2.84
N ARG A 99 11.07 1.20 2.16
CA ARG A 99 11.78 2.41 2.58
C ARG A 99 12.38 3.11 1.38
N SER A 100 12.68 4.39 1.55
CA SER A 100 13.29 5.18 0.49
C SER A 100 14.19 6.26 1.08
N SER A 101 15.40 6.42 0.54
CA SER A 101 16.29 7.50 0.95
C SER A 101 16.02 8.79 0.17
N LYS A 102 15.44 8.69 -1.02
CA LYS A 102 15.23 9.84 -1.90
C LYS A 102 13.77 10.18 -2.15
N GLY A 103 12.88 9.28 -1.85
CA GLY A 103 11.46 9.40 -2.12
C GLY A 103 11.01 8.40 -3.17
N ALA A 104 9.84 7.82 -2.96
CA ALA A 104 9.26 6.85 -3.87
C ALA A 104 7.74 6.88 -3.76
N LYS A 105 7.08 6.60 -4.87
CA LYS A 105 5.63 6.50 -4.89
C LYS A 105 5.24 5.15 -5.49
N LEU A 106 4.40 4.42 -4.77
CA LEU A 106 3.96 3.09 -5.17
C LEU A 106 2.44 2.99 -5.11
N VAL A 107 1.89 2.15 -5.98
CA VAL A 107 0.47 1.83 -5.94
C VAL A 107 0.32 0.32 -5.95
N GLY A 108 -0.60 -0.18 -5.16
CA GLY A 108 -0.89 -1.61 -5.09
C GLY A 108 -1.53 -1.98 -3.77
N GLY A 109 -1.57 -3.26 -3.49
CA GLY A 109 -2.13 -3.75 -2.25
C GLY A 109 -2.47 -5.22 -2.32
N PRO A 110 -2.92 -5.79 -1.19
CA PRO A 110 -3.33 -7.20 -1.17
C PRO A 110 -4.62 -7.41 -1.92
N CYS A 111 -4.70 -8.51 -2.65
CA CYS A 111 -5.89 -8.92 -3.40
C CYS A 111 -6.08 -10.42 -3.21
N PRO A 112 -7.22 -10.84 -2.63
CA PRO A 112 -8.32 -10.02 -2.13
C PRO A 112 -7.91 -9.12 -0.96
N PRO A 113 -8.74 -8.11 -0.63
CA PRO A 113 -8.41 -7.18 0.45
C PRO A 113 -8.14 -7.90 1.78
N ASP A 114 -7.14 -7.43 2.50
CA ASP A 114 -6.80 -7.95 3.81
C ASP A 114 -7.64 -7.22 4.86
N PRO A 115 -8.54 -7.91 5.56
CA PRO A 115 -9.40 -7.27 6.55
C PRO A 115 -8.62 -6.55 7.65
N GLU A 116 -7.50 -7.10 8.06
CA GLU A 116 -6.71 -6.48 9.13
C GLU A 116 -6.10 -5.16 8.70
N LEU A 117 -5.67 -5.07 7.44
CA LEU A 117 -5.09 -3.84 6.93
C LEU A 117 -6.09 -2.69 6.96
N TYR A 118 -7.36 -2.99 6.71
CA TYR A 118 -8.40 -1.97 6.61
C TYR A 118 -9.32 -1.91 7.82
N ALA A 119 -9.00 -2.63 8.89
CA ALA A 119 -9.84 -2.67 10.08
C ALA A 119 -10.08 -1.28 10.68
N ALA A 120 -9.03 -0.47 10.76
CA ALA A 120 -9.15 0.88 11.30
C ALA A 120 -10.04 1.76 10.41
N LEU A 121 -9.96 1.58 9.10
CA LEU A 121 -10.79 2.32 8.15
C LEU A 121 -12.25 1.89 8.23
N ALA A 122 -12.48 0.59 8.36
CA ALA A 122 -13.83 0.06 8.50
C ALA A 122 -14.51 0.65 9.74
N THR A 123 -13.78 0.79 10.84
CA THR A 123 -14.28 1.40 12.07
C THR A 123 -14.61 2.87 11.83
N THR A 124 -13.73 3.59 11.14
CA THR A 124 -13.94 4.99 10.82
C THR A 124 -15.14 5.19 9.91
N GLU A 125 -15.24 4.37 8.86
CA GLU A 125 -16.36 4.41 7.94
C GLU A 125 -17.67 4.07 8.63
N GLY A 126 -17.64 3.11 9.54
CA GLY A 126 -18.80 2.70 10.29
C GLY A 126 -19.32 3.78 11.22
N ALA A 127 -18.50 4.75 11.57
CA ALA A 127 -18.91 5.87 12.41
C ALA A 127 -19.69 6.91 11.63
N ASP A 128 -19.57 6.89 10.32
CA ASP A 128 -20.32 7.80 9.45
C ASP A 128 -21.73 7.27 9.23
#